data_2d7d587f9bee91dc99b5d8030505f8e4
#
_entry.id   2d7d587f9bee91dc99b5d8030505f8e4
#
_cell.length_a   1.000
_cell.length_b   1.000
_cell.length_c   1.000
_cell.angle_alpha   90.00
_cell.angle_beta   90.00
_cell.angle_gamma   90.00
#
_symmetry.space_group_name_H-M   'P 1'
#
loop_
_entity.id
_entity.type
_entity.pdbx_description
1 polymer ?
#
loop_
_entity_poly.entity_id
_entity_poly.type
_entity_poly.pdbx_seq_one_letter_code
_entity_poly.pdbx_strand_id
1 'polypeptide(L)'
;MEGRGFYNVTLAFLQSILVSVLAYILISVTETEIVAKTVFVLYFLHFAAFYISGYGKDFFKRSQSVELIETVKYIIFFALLISFSSFFLKDQFVISRRGMIYFLSLYGILNYILSFVIKKYWVQFNHNLKGGRKILLITATTRIEKVIERLLTANDVTGKLVAVSVLDKPDFKHDKVKSVPPKNLINFATHEVVDEVFVNLPSEDYDIGSIISQFETMGIDVTVNLNAFDKNLGRNKQIHEMAGLNVVTFSTNLYKPSHIVAKRIIDILGAIVGLIICGLVSIVLVPMIRKDGGPAIFSQTRVGKNGRYFTFYKFRSMRVDAEEIKQQLMDQNTMQGGMFKMDNDPRVTEIGRFIRKTSIDELPQFWNVLIGDVSLVGTRPPTVDEYEKYTPEQKRRLSFKPGITGLWQISGRSGITNFDDVVKLDVAYIDDWTIWKDFEILLKTIKVVLMRDGAK
;
A
#
# COMPACT_ATOMS: atom_id res chain seq x y z
N MET A 1 -0.78 5.81 -5.68
CA MET A 1 0.66 6.08 -5.86
C MET A 1 1.57 5.00 -5.30
N GLU A 2 1.19 4.31 -4.24
CA GLU A 2 1.97 3.19 -3.67
C GLU A 2 2.33 2.10 -4.69
N GLY A 3 1.47 1.85 -5.66
CA GLY A 3 1.74 0.88 -6.71
C GLY A 3 2.86 1.26 -7.69
N ARG A 4 3.05 2.54 -8.01
CA ARG A 4 3.98 2.94 -9.09
C ARG A 4 5.45 2.67 -8.78
N GLY A 5 5.88 2.88 -7.55
CA GLY A 5 7.27 2.58 -7.14
C GLY A 5 7.55 1.08 -7.11
N PHE A 6 6.62 0.31 -6.59
CA PHE A 6 6.71 -1.15 -6.54
C PHE A 6 6.77 -1.74 -7.95
N TYR A 7 5.96 -1.24 -8.89
CA TYR A 7 5.94 -1.71 -10.27
C TYR A 7 7.24 -1.45 -11.00
N ASN A 8 7.83 -0.27 -10.82
CA ASN A 8 9.11 0.05 -11.44
C ASN A 8 10.23 -0.86 -10.94
N VAL A 9 10.26 -1.17 -9.65
CA VAL A 9 11.22 -2.11 -9.07
C VAL A 9 10.96 -3.53 -9.55
N THR A 10 9.70 -3.99 -9.57
CA THR A 10 9.34 -5.32 -10.06
C THR A 10 9.68 -5.47 -11.55
N LEU A 11 9.36 -4.45 -12.35
CA LEU A 11 9.69 -4.43 -13.78
C LEU A 11 11.21 -4.48 -14.00
N ALA A 12 11.98 -3.63 -13.31
CA ALA A 12 13.43 -3.62 -13.38
C ALA A 12 14.02 -4.98 -12.98
N PHE A 13 13.46 -5.61 -11.94
CA PHE A 13 13.90 -6.93 -11.48
C PHE A 13 13.60 -8.04 -12.51
N LEU A 14 12.39 -8.08 -13.09
CA LEU A 14 12.05 -9.04 -14.14
C LEU A 14 12.92 -8.87 -15.39
N GLN A 15 13.19 -7.63 -15.77
CA GLN A 15 14.08 -7.33 -16.87
C GLN A 15 15.54 -7.70 -16.56
N SER A 16 15.99 -7.54 -15.30
CA SER A 16 17.34 -7.94 -14.90
C SER A 16 17.53 -9.46 -14.95
N ILE A 17 16.50 -10.24 -14.63
CA ILE A 17 16.53 -11.69 -14.82
C ILE A 17 16.67 -12.02 -16.30
N LEU A 18 15.92 -11.37 -17.17
CA LEU A 18 16.01 -11.56 -18.62
C LEU A 18 17.40 -11.22 -19.15
N VAL A 19 18.00 -10.11 -18.71
CA VAL A 19 19.38 -9.73 -19.04
C VAL A 19 20.36 -10.81 -18.60
N SER A 20 20.25 -11.29 -17.37
CA SER A 20 21.15 -12.29 -16.81
C SER A 20 21.06 -13.63 -17.53
N VAL A 21 19.86 -14.09 -17.83
CA VAL A 21 19.62 -15.35 -18.56
C VAL A 21 20.17 -15.27 -19.99
N LEU A 22 19.87 -14.18 -20.71
CA LEU A 22 20.38 -13.99 -22.07
C LEU A 22 21.90 -13.84 -22.12
N ALA A 23 22.48 -13.10 -21.18
CA ALA A 23 23.93 -12.97 -21.07
C ALA A 23 24.57 -14.32 -20.78
N TYR A 24 24.03 -15.10 -19.85
CA TYR A 24 24.52 -16.44 -19.55
C TYR A 24 24.47 -17.36 -20.77
N ILE A 25 23.36 -17.41 -21.50
CA ILE A 25 23.17 -18.26 -22.67
C ILE A 25 24.17 -17.88 -23.79
N LEU A 26 24.37 -16.57 -24.06
CA LEU A 26 25.22 -16.08 -25.14
C LEU A 26 26.72 -16.17 -24.82
N ILE A 27 27.09 -16.16 -23.53
CA ILE A 27 28.47 -16.14 -23.06
C ILE A 27 28.92 -17.53 -22.59
N SER A 28 28.00 -18.47 -22.32
CA SER A 28 28.30 -19.82 -21.79
C SER A 28 29.19 -20.71 -22.67
N VAL A 29 29.57 -20.22 -23.84
CA VAL A 29 30.57 -20.86 -24.75
C VAL A 29 32.01 -20.56 -24.33
N THR A 30 32.22 -19.67 -23.35
CA THR A 30 33.53 -19.21 -22.87
C THR A 30 33.74 -19.63 -21.39
N GLU A 31 34.94 -19.44 -20.84
CA GLU A 31 35.34 -19.87 -19.51
C GLU A 31 34.38 -19.38 -18.39
N THR A 32 34.02 -20.27 -17.46
CA THR A 32 32.95 -20.08 -16.45
C THR A 32 33.12 -18.89 -15.48
N GLU A 33 34.34 -18.56 -15.06
CA GLU A 33 34.62 -17.43 -14.16
C GLU A 33 34.38 -16.06 -14.83
N ILE A 34 34.73 -15.92 -16.07
CA ILE A 34 34.57 -14.69 -16.86
C ILE A 34 33.09 -14.43 -17.14
N VAL A 35 32.31 -15.52 -17.36
CA VAL A 35 30.85 -15.45 -17.57
C VAL A 35 30.15 -14.83 -16.36
N ALA A 36 30.45 -15.30 -15.14
CA ALA A 36 29.80 -14.80 -13.92
C ALA A 36 30.07 -13.31 -13.67
N LYS A 37 31.32 -12.86 -13.87
CA LYS A 37 31.68 -11.43 -13.75
C LYS A 37 30.94 -10.57 -14.77
N THR A 38 30.89 -11.01 -16.03
CA THR A 38 30.22 -10.26 -17.10
C THR A 38 28.71 -10.17 -16.86
N VAL A 39 28.06 -11.25 -16.42
CA VAL A 39 26.64 -11.25 -16.07
C VAL A 39 26.37 -10.27 -14.92
N PHE A 40 27.23 -10.27 -13.89
CA PHE A 40 27.11 -9.38 -12.75
C PHE A 40 27.24 -7.90 -13.15
N VAL A 41 28.21 -7.55 -14.01
CA VAL A 41 28.36 -6.19 -14.54
C VAL A 41 27.14 -5.79 -15.36
N LEU A 42 26.66 -6.64 -16.27
CA LEU A 42 25.47 -6.36 -17.08
C LEU A 42 24.22 -6.14 -16.23
N TYR A 43 24.09 -6.90 -15.15
CA TYR A 43 23.00 -6.72 -14.18
C TYR A 43 23.00 -5.30 -13.58
N PHE A 44 24.15 -4.81 -13.11
CA PHE A 44 24.26 -3.44 -12.56
C PHE A 44 24.05 -2.36 -13.62
N LEU A 45 24.64 -2.55 -14.80
CA LEU A 45 24.48 -1.61 -15.93
C LEU A 45 23.02 -1.52 -16.38
N HIS A 46 22.29 -2.65 -16.34
CA HIS A 46 20.85 -2.64 -16.61
C HIS A 46 20.10 -1.77 -15.62
N PHE A 47 20.32 -1.93 -14.30
CA PHE A 47 19.66 -1.07 -13.30
C PHE A 47 20.03 0.40 -13.50
N ALA A 48 21.29 0.71 -13.72
CA ALA A 48 21.72 2.08 -14.01
C ALA A 48 20.99 2.64 -15.26
N ALA A 49 20.96 1.88 -16.36
CA ALA A 49 20.25 2.27 -17.57
C ALA A 49 18.75 2.48 -17.33
N PHE A 50 18.11 1.57 -16.59
CA PHE A 50 16.68 1.63 -16.29
C PHE A 50 16.31 2.90 -15.53
N TYR A 51 17.05 3.21 -14.47
CA TYR A 51 16.74 4.36 -13.62
C TYR A 51 17.16 5.69 -14.26
N ILE A 52 18.31 5.75 -14.92
CA ILE A 52 18.80 7.00 -15.55
C ILE A 52 17.96 7.34 -16.80
N SER A 53 17.59 6.36 -17.63
CA SER A 53 16.72 6.60 -18.79
C SER A 53 15.28 6.96 -18.40
N GLY A 54 14.88 6.68 -17.15
CA GLY A 54 13.51 6.85 -16.70
C GLY A 54 12.53 5.85 -17.34
N TYR A 55 13.01 4.69 -17.81
CA TYR A 55 12.22 3.70 -18.54
C TYR A 55 10.96 3.26 -17.81
N GLY A 56 10.98 3.18 -16.47
CA GLY A 56 9.81 2.85 -15.66
C GLY A 56 8.75 3.95 -15.54
N LYS A 57 9.06 5.19 -15.96
CA LYS A 57 8.13 6.31 -15.80
C LYS A 57 6.91 6.12 -16.70
N ASP A 58 5.72 6.19 -16.10
CA ASP A 58 4.43 6.04 -16.78
C ASP A 58 4.24 4.76 -17.61
N PHE A 59 4.99 3.68 -17.28
CA PHE A 59 5.03 2.41 -18.02
C PHE A 59 3.65 1.87 -18.38
N PHE A 60 2.69 1.81 -17.44
CA PHE A 60 1.36 1.28 -17.67
C PHE A 60 0.43 2.18 -18.50
N LYS A 61 0.80 3.47 -18.66
CA LYS A 61 0.00 4.46 -19.40
C LYS A 61 0.42 4.61 -20.85
N ARG A 62 1.57 4.05 -21.24
CA ARG A 62 2.12 4.19 -22.58
C ARG A 62 1.33 3.37 -23.59
N SER A 63 1.00 3.97 -24.74
CA SER A 63 0.53 3.24 -25.91
C SER A 63 1.61 2.31 -26.47
N GLN A 64 1.24 1.37 -27.32
CA GLN A 64 2.21 0.41 -27.90
C GLN A 64 3.33 1.10 -28.68
N SER A 65 3.02 2.15 -29.45
CA SER A 65 4.00 2.92 -30.21
C SER A 65 4.98 3.68 -29.29
N VAL A 66 4.47 4.29 -28.21
CA VAL A 66 5.31 4.97 -27.21
C VAL A 66 6.20 3.97 -26.49
N GLU A 67 5.69 2.77 -26.17
CA GLU A 67 6.46 1.71 -25.54
C GLU A 67 7.63 1.25 -26.42
N LEU A 68 7.41 1.12 -27.73
CA LEU A 68 8.47 0.78 -28.66
C LEU A 68 9.58 1.85 -28.68
N ILE A 69 9.20 3.13 -28.72
CA ILE A 69 10.14 4.26 -28.71
C ILE A 69 10.96 4.27 -27.41
N GLU A 70 10.30 4.10 -26.27
CA GLU A 70 10.99 4.09 -24.97
C GLU A 70 11.88 2.85 -24.79
N THR A 71 11.46 1.70 -25.32
CA THR A 71 12.33 0.50 -25.36
C THR A 71 13.57 0.74 -26.20
N VAL A 72 13.45 1.34 -27.38
CA VAL A 72 14.61 1.68 -28.24
C VAL A 72 15.54 2.67 -27.55
N LYS A 73 15.01 3.75 -26.95
CA LYS A 73 15.81 4.71 -26.18
C LYS A 73 16.56 4.03 -25.03
N TYR A 74 15.89 3.19 -24.29
CA TYR A 74 16.50 2.44 -23.20
C TYR A 74 17.63 1.53 -23.69
N ILE A 75 17.42 0.78 -24.78
CA ILE A 75 18.44 -0.11 -25.38
C ILE A 75 19.64 0.68 -25.84
N ILE A 76 19.44 1.83 -26.49
CA ILE A 76 20.56 2.71 -26.92
C ILE A 76 21.35 3.17 -25.68
N PHE A 77 20.65 3.59 -24.62
CA PHE A 77 21.31 4.04 -23.40
C PHE A 77 22.08 2.90 -22.71
N PHE A 78 21.48 1.71 -22.65
CA PHE A 78 22.11 0.51 -22.10
C PHE A 78 23.37 0.12 -22.93
N ALA A 79 23.28 0.18 -24.26
CA ALA A 79 24.43 -0.07 -25.16
C ALA A 79 25.58 0.91 -24.93
N LEU A 80 25.26 2.20 -24.70
CA LEU A 80 26.28 3.22 -24.38
C LEU A 80 26.97 2.91 -23.03
N LEU A 81 26.22 2.51 -22.00
CA LEU A 81 26.81 2.13 -20.73
C LEU A 81 27.65 0.87 -20.81
N ILE A 82 27.23 -0.14 -21.59
CA ILE A 82 28.05 -1.34 -21.86
C ILE A 82 29.33 -0.96 -22.56
N SER A 83 29.25 -0.14 -23.62
CA SER A 83 30.43 0.28 -24.40
C SER A 83 31.40 1.09 -23.53
N PHE A 84 30.90 1.99 -22.71
CA PHE A 84 31.71 2.76 -21.77
C PHE A 84 32.40 1.85 -20.75
N SER A 85 31.65 0.93 -20.12
CA SER A 85 32.20 -0.01 -19.15
C SER A 85 33.22 -0.97 -19.75
N SER A 86 33.04 -1.42 -21.00
CA SER A 86 33.99 -2.30 -21.67
C SER A 86 35.33 -1.60 -21.93
N PHE A 87 35.32 -0.27 -22.12
CA PHE A 87 36.56 0.52 -22.28
C PHE A 87 37.40 0.55 -20.99
N PHE A 88 36.76 0.63 -19.82
CA PHE A 88 37.44 0.68 -18.51
C PHE A 88 37.79 -0.70 -17.95
N LEU A 89 36.99 -1.72 -18.20
CA LEU A 89 37.14 -3.06 -17.62
C LEU A 89 37.97 -4.02 -18.47
N LYS A 90 38.49 -3.54 -19.65
CA LYS A 90 39.36 -4.27 -20.62
C LYS A 90 39.17 -5.80 -20.66
N ASP A 91 39.98 -6.54 -19.88
CA ASP A 91 40.05 -8.01 -19.94
C ASP A 91 38.98 -8.73 -19.07
N GLN A 92 38.16 -8.00 -18.35
CA GLN A 92 37.10 -8.58 -17.48
C GLN A 92 35.73 -8.59 -18.15
N PHE A 93 35.62 -8.08 -19.37
CA PHE A 93 34.38 -7.94 -20.10
C PHE A 93 34.47 -8.64 -21.46
N VAL A 94 34.05 -9.88 -21.53
CA VAL A 94 34.18 -10.71 -22.72
C VAL A 94 32.87 -10.81 -23.49
N ILE A 95 32.56 -9.79 -24.26
CA ILE A 95 31.52 -9.89 -25.29
C ILE A 95 32.12 -9.38 -26.60
N SER A 96 32.14 -10.23 -27.64
CA SER A 96 32.53 -9.80 -28.96
C SER A 96 31.59 -8.71 -29.51
N ARG A 97 32.06 -7.82 -30.37
CA ARG A 97 31.20 -6.76 -30.97
C ARG A 97 29.95 -7.34 -31.64
N ARG A 98 30.07 -8.47 -32.33
CA ARG A 98 28.93 -9.19 -32.93
C ARG A 98 28.00 -9.76 -31.87
N GLY A 99 28.54 -10.38 -30.84
CA GLY A 99 27.79 -10.89 -29.71
C GLY A 99 26.98 -9.81 -29.00
N MET A 100 27.54 -8.60 -28.82
CA MET A 100 26.86 -7.47 -28.23
C MET A 100 25.66 -6.98 -29.07
N ILE A 101 25.81 -6.94 -30.41
CA ILE A 101 24.69 -6.58 -31.29
C ILE A 101 23.57 -7.62 -31.19
N TYR A 102 23.92 -8.92 -31.24
CA TYR A 102 22.91 -9.99 -31.08
C TYR A 102 22.23 -9.94 -29.72
N PHE A 103 23.00 -9.75 -28.64
CA PHE A 103 22.46 -9.62 -27.28
C PHE A 103 21.47 -8.46 -27.17
N LEU A 104 21.87 -7.26 -27.59
CA LEU A 104 21.02 -6.07 -27.48
C LEU A 104 19.78 -6.16 -28.36
N SER A 105 19.90 -6.72 -29.58
CA SER A 105 18.76 -6.89 -30.48
C SER A 105 17.75 -7.90 -29.91
N LEU A 106 18.24 -9.07 -29.48
CA LEU A 106 17.38 -10.11 -28.88
C LEU A 106 16.76 -9.63 -27.55
N TYR A 107 17.58 -8.99 -26.72
CA TYR A 107 17.07 -8.42 -25.46
C TYR A 107 16.01 -7.35 -25.71
N GLY A 108 16.21 -6.45 -26.68
CA GLY A 108 15.23 -5.42 -27.02
C GLY A 108 13.89 -6.00 -27.46
N ILE A 109 13.91 -7.01 -28.32
CA ILE A 109 12.69 -7.71 -28.79
C ILE A 109 11.99 -8.38 -27.60
N LEU A 110 12.72 -9.16 -26.81
CA LEU A 110 12.16 -9.87 -25.68
C LEU A 110 11.66 -8.93 -24.57
N ASN A 111 12.37 -7.82 -24.35
CA ASN A 111 11.96 -6.79 -23.41
C ASN A 111 10.63 -6.12 -23.83
N TYR A 112 10.49 -5.81 -25.12
CA TYR A 112 9.24 -5.27 -25.68
C TYR A 112 8.07 -6.25 -25.52
N ILE A 113 8.30 -7.54 -25.84
CA ILE A 113 7.30 -8.60 -25.65
C ILE A 113 6.95 -8.75 -24.17
N LEU A 114 7.95 -8.78 -23.29
CA LEU A 114 7.75 -8.87 -21.84
C LEU A 114 6.92 -7.70 -21.32
N SER A 115 7.21 -6.48 -21.80
CA SER A 115 6.43 -5.27 -21.43
C SER A 115 4.96 -5.40 -21.84
N PHE A 116 4.67 -5.94 -23.01
CA PHE A 116 3.32 -6.19 -23.47
C PHE A 116 2.59 -7.24 -22.61
N VAL A 117 3.27 -8.34 -22.31
CA VAL A 117 2.74 -9.42 -21.45
C VAL A 117 2.45 -8.89 -20.04
N ILE A 118 3.40 -8.16 -19.46
CA ILE A 118 3.23 -7.57 -18.12
C ILE A 118 2.01 -6.63 -18.12
N LYS A 119 1.88 -5.72 -19.07
CA LYS A 119 0.74 -4.80 -19.16
C LYS A 119 -0.58 -5.56 -19.24
N LYS A 120 -0.68 -6.57 -20.11
CA LYS A 120 -1.91 -7.35 -20.32
C LYS A 120 -2.34 -8.11 -19.05
N TYR A 121 -1.42 -8.87 -18.45
CA TYR A 121 -1.73 -9.69 -17.26
C TYR A 121 -1.83 -8.85 -15.99
N TRP A 122 -1.10 -7.75 -15.91
CA TRP A 122 -1.14 -6.88 -14.75
C TRP A 122 -2.50 -6.18 -14.60
N VAL A 123 -3.06 -5.69 -15.68
CA VAL A 123 -4.41 -5.08 -15.66
C VAL A 123 -5.44 -6.10 -15.18
N GLN A 124 -5.39 -7.34 -15.70
CA GLN A 124 -6.28 -8.42 -15.26
C GLN A 124 -6.05 -8.82 -13.78
N PHE A 125 -4.79 -8.87 -13.35
CA PHE A 125 -4.44 -9.24 -12.00
C PHE A 125 -4.89 -8.17 -10.98
N ASN A 126 -4.66 -6.90 -11.28
CA ASN A 126 -5.10 -5.79 -10.43
C ASN A 126 -6.63 -5.63 -10.35
N HIS A 127 -7.35 -5.92 -11.42
CA HIS A 127 -8.82 -5.93 -11.40
C HIS A 127 -9.39 -7.00 -10.44
N ASN A 128 -8.67 -8.10 -10.27
CA ASN A 128 -9.10 -9.25 -9.47
C ASN A 128 -8.58 -9.22 -8.02
N LEU A 129 -7.59 -8.39 -7.71
CA LEU A 129 -7.08 -8.27 -6.34
C LEU A 129 -8.08 -7.53 -5.45
N LYS A 130 -8.38 -8.08 -4.28
CA LYS A 130 -9.16 -7.43 -3.21
C LYS A 130 -8.62 -6.04 -2.81
N GLY A 131 -7.39 -5.71 -3.21
CA GLY A 131 -6.67 -4.46 -2.92
C GLY A 131 -6.67 -3.42 -4.03
N GLY A 132 -7.39 -3.60 -5.16
CA GLY A 132 -7.48 -2.59 -6.23
C GLY A 132 -8.04 -1.26 -5.72
N ARG A 133 -7.54 -0.12 -6.24
CA ARG A 133 -8.06 1.22 -5.90
C ARG A 133 -9.57 1.29 -6.14
N LYS A 134 -10.29 1.88 -5.21
CA LYS A 134 -11.75 2.07 -5.26
C LYS A 134 -12.04 3.54 -5.52
N ILE A 135 -12.69 3.81 -6.65
CA ILE A 135 -13.01 5.17 -7.10
C ILE A 135 -14.48 5.46 -6.86
N LEU A 136 -14.77 6.59 -6.22
CA LEU A 136 -16.09 7.18 -6.10
C LEU A 136 -16.19 8.34 -7.09
N LEU A 137 -17.14 8.29 -8.04
CA LEU A 137 -17.40 9.36 -8.98
C LEU A 137 -18.42 10.35 -8.41
N ILE A 138 -18.07 11.64 -8.40
CA ILE A 138 -19.00 12.74 -8.15
C ILE A 138 -19.18 13.51 -9.45
N THR A 139 -20.42 13.62 -9.93
CA THR A 139 -20.72 14.24 -11.23
C THR A 139 -22.10 14.93 -11.24
N ALA A 140 -22.39 15.61 -12.34
CA ALA A 140 -23.72 16.16 -12.64
C ALA A 140 -24.33 15.44 -13.85
N THR A 141 -25.66 15.50 -14.02
CA THR A 141 -26.42 14.84 -15.09
C THR A 141 -25.85 15.21 -16.47
N THR A 142 -25.39 16.42 -16.66
CA THR A 142 -24.84 16.93 -17.93
C THR A 142 -23.52 16.25 -18.35
N ARG A 143 -22.82 15.57 -17.44
CA ARG A 143 -21.48 15.01 -17.68
C ARG A 143 -21.39 13.49 -17.44
N ILE A 144 -22.48 12.84 -17.03
CA ILE A 144 -22.46 11.48 -16.48
C ILE A 144 -22.19 10.38 -17.50
N GLU A 145 -22.92 10.35 -18.63
CA GLU A 145 -22.94 9.20 -19.54
C GLU A 145 -21.56 8.85 -20.11
N LYS A 146 -20.86 9.85 -20.63
CA LYS A 146 -19.54 9.66 -21.25
C LYS A 146 -18.45 9.29 -20.24
N VAL A 147 -18.58 9.72 -18.97
CA VAL A 147 -17.54 9.51 -17.95
C VAL A 147 -17.64 8.12 -17.33
N ILE A 148 -18.83 7.63 -17.03
CA ILE A 148 -19.01 6.27 -16.50
C ILE A 148 -18.50 5.23 -17.51
N GLU A 149 -18.91 5.31 -18.78
CA GLU A 149 -18.42 4.38 -19.80
C GLU A 149 -16.89 4.43 -19.94
N ARG A 150 -16.31 5.63 -19.98
CA ARG A 150 -14.86 5.78 -20.05
C ARG A 150 -14.15 5.16 -18.83
N LEU A 151 -14.63 5.41 -17.61
CA LEU A 151 -14.05 4.84 -16.40
C LEU A 151 -14.20 3.32 -16.30
N LEU A 152 -15.26 2.75 -16.90
CA LEU A 152 -15.49 1.30 -16.93
C LEU A 152 -14.69 0.57 -18.02
N THR A 153 -14.35 1.25 -19.13
CA THR A 153 -13.71 0.63 -20.30
C THR A 153 -12.25 0.99 -20.47
N ALA A 154 -11.78 2.05 -19.83
CA ALA A 154 -10.42 2.53 -19.98
C ALA A 154 -9.40 1.61 -19.27
N ASN A 155 -8.41 1.13 -20.04
CA ASN A 155 -7.34 0.27 -19.55
C ASN A 155 -6.25 1.03 -18.77
N ASP A 156 -6.24 2.35 -18.82
CA ASP A 156 -5.29 3.25 -18.14
C ASP A 156 -5.76 3.67 -16.74
N VAL A 157 -7.01 3.38 -16.38
CA VAL A 157 -7.55 3.63 -15.05
C VAL A 157 -7.08 2.56 -14.07
N THR A 158 -6.22 2.95 -13.14
CA THR A 158 -5.63 2.04 -12.14
C THR A 158 -6.59 1.69 -10.99
N GLY A 159 -7.87 2.02 -11.10
CA GLY A 159 -8.88 1.79 -10.07
C GLY A 159 -10.21 1.29 -10.62
N LYS A 160 -11.02 0.69 -9.75
CA LYS A 160 -12.37 0.23 -10.05
C LYS A 160 -13.39 1.27 -9.60
N LEU A 161 -14.27 1.72 -10.50
CA LEU A 161 -15.42 2.54 -10.15
C LEU A 161 -16.39 1.73 -9.28
N VAL A 162 -16.54 2.11 -8.00
CA VAL A 162 -17.39 1.39 -7.05
C VAL A 162 -18.72 2.07 -6.79
N ALA A 163 -18.75 3.39 -6.88
CA ALA A 163 -19.97 4.14 -6.67
C ALA A 163 -19.99 5.45 -7.49
N VAL A 164 -21.18 5.97 -7.71
CA VAL A 164 -21.42 7.26 -8.36
C VAL A 164 -22.43 8.06 -7.55
N SER A 165 -22.15 9.36 -7.39
CA SER A 165 -23.10 10.33 -6.85
C SER A 165 -23.34 11.44 -7.87
N VAL A 166 -24.61 11.68 -8.19
CA VAL A 166 -25.05 12.70 -9.13
C VAL A 166 -25.71 13.82 -8.34
N LEU A 167 -25.03 14.97 -8.24
CA LEU A 167 -25.42 16.02 -7.29
C LEU A 167 -26.75 16.69 -7.61
N ASP A 168 -27.08 16.83 -8.89
CA ASP A 168 -28.33 17.42 -9.38
C ASP A 168 -29.46 16.40 -9.59
N LYS A 169 -29.21 15.09 -9.35
CA LYS A 169 -30.21 14.03 -9.50
C LYS A 169 -30.08 12.98 -8.40
N PRO A 170 -30.64 13.23 -7.21
CA PRO A 170 -30.49 12.34 -6.04
C PRO A 170 -30.98 10.91 -6.24
N ASP A 171 -31.98 10.70 -7.08
CA ASP A 171 -32.59 9.40 -7.36
C ASP A 171 -31.95 8.67 -8.55
N PHE A 172 -30.78 9.12 -9.02
CA PHE A 172 -30.07 8.50 -10.12
C PHE A 172 -29.73 7.04 -9.80
N LYS A 173 -30.00 6.15 -10.73
CA LYS A 173 -29.65 4.72 -10.67
C LYS A 173 -28.86 4.30 -11.89
N HIS A 174 -27.89 3.42 -11.73
CA HIS A 174 -27.08 2.86 -12.79
C HIS A 174 -26.95 1.34 -12.62
N ASP A 175 -27.08 0.58 -13.70
CA ASP A 175 -27.16 -0.89 -13.65
C ASP A 175 -25.85 -1.56 -13.18
N LYS A 176 -24.69 -0.96 -13.48
CA LYS A 176 -23.36 -1.54 -13.24
C LYS A 176 -22.61 -0.93 -12.06
N VAL A 177 -23.07 0.20 -11.51
CA VAL A 177 -22.37 0.96 -10.48
C VAL A 177 -23.34 1.36 -9.38
N LYS A 178 -22.95 1.19 -8.12
CA LYS A 178 -23.76 1.59 -6.96
C LYS A 178 -24.00 3.10 -6.98
N SER A 179 -25.26 3.51 -6.95
CA SER A 179 -25.64 4.92 -6.89
C SER A 179 -25.77 5.36 -5.45
N VAL A 180 -25.15 6.48 -5.10
CA VAL A 180 -25.14 7.05 -3.75
C VAL A 180 -25.80 8.43 -3.78
N PRO A 181 -26.92 8.64 -3.08
CA PRO A 181 -27.56 9.95 -2.99
C PRO A 181 -26.59 11.00 -2.39
N PRO A 182 -26.62 12.26 -2.84
CA PRO A 182 -25.72 13.31 -2.34
C PRO A 182 -25.75 13.47 -0.81
N LYS A 183 -26.91 13.34 -0.19
CA LYS A 183 -27.08 13.41 1.28
C LYS A 183 -26.29 12.34 2.03
N ASN A 184 -26.06 11.19 1.40
CA ASN A 184 -25.37 10.05 2.01
C ASN A 184 -23.91 9.94 1.58
N LEU A 185 -23.41 10.88 0.78
CA LEU A 185 -22.10 10.84 0.14
C LEU A 185 -20.96 10.76 1.18
N ILE A 186 -20.97 11.64 2.15
CA ILE A 186 -19.94 11.70 3.21
C ILE A 186 -20.01 10.44 4.10
N ASN A 187 -21.23 10.04 4.50
CA ASN A 187 -21.40 8.83 5.30
C ASN A 187 -20.90 7.58 4.52
N PHE A 188 -21.22 7.48 3.24
CA PHE A 188 -20.71 6.41 2.38
C PHE A 188 -19.18 6.40 2.33
N ALA A 189 -18.56 7.55 2.07
CA ALA A 189 -17.12 7.67 2.00
C ALA A 189 -16.42 7.44 3.35
N THR A 190 -17.11 7.66 4.48
CA THR A 190 -16.58 7.41 5.81
C THR A 190 -16.53 5.91 6.14
N HIS A 191 -17.57 5.15 5.76
CA HIS A 191 -17.76 3.76 6.22
C HIS A 191 -17.47 2.71 5.14
N GLU A 192 -17.36 3.12 3.86
CA GLU A 192 -17.02 2.22 2.77
C GLU A 192 -15.58 2.41 2.30
N VAL A 193 -15.06 1.42 1.57
CA VAL A 193 -13.70 1.49 1.01
C VAL A 193 -13.71 2.45 -0.18
N VAL A 194 -13.14 3.63 0.00
CA VAL A 194 -12.92 4.64 -1.04
C VAL A 194 -11.46 5.09 -0.94
N ASP A 195 -10.71 4.90 -2.02
CA ASP A 195 -9.31 5.31 -2.10
C ASP A 195 -9.16 6.65 -2.82
N GLU A 196 -10.07 6.94 -3.74
CA GLU A 196 -10.01 8.11 -4.60
C GLU A 196 -11.42 8.59 -4.92
N VAL A 197 -11.62 9.90 -4.86
CA VAL A 197 -12.83 10.57 -5.33
C VAL A 197 -12.51 11.26 -6.66
N PHE A 198 -13.22 10.89 -7.72
CA PHE A 198 -13.11 11.54 -9.01
C PHE A 198 -14.24 12.56 -9.17
N VAL A 199 -13.90 13.85 -9.21
CA VAL A 199 -14.84 14.96 -9.34
C VAL A 199 -14.90 15.41 -10.80
N ASN A 200 -16.10 15.31 -11.40
CA ASN A 200 -16.37 15.77 -12.76
C ASN A 200 -17.61 16.67 -12.81
N LEU A 201 -17.48 17.84 -12.20
CA LEU A 201 -18.54 18.82 -12.08
C LEU A 201 -18.24 20.07 -12.92
N PRO A 202 -19.26 20.83 -13.39
CA PRO A 202 -19.06 22.19 -13.90
C PRO A 202 -18.58 23.10 -12.78
N SER A 203 -17.50 23.85 -13.01
CA SER A 203 -16.92 24.75 -11.97
C SER A 203 -17.81 25.96 -11.66
N GLU A 204 -18.71 26.31 -12.58
CA GLU A 204 -19.60 27.45 -12.45
C GLU A 204 -20.76 27.22 -11.48
N ASP A 205 -21.18 25.94 -11.36
CA ASP A 205 -22.40 25.57 -10.62
C ASP A 205 -22.12 24.96 -9.24
N TYR A 206 -20.89 24.56 -8.95
CA TYR A 206 -20.52 23.80 -7.73
C TYR A 206 -19.26 24.31 -7.07
N ASP A 207 -19.29 24.40 -5.74
CA ASP A 207 -18.08 24.68 -4.94
C ASP A 207 -17.18 23.44 -4.86
N ILE A 208 -16.36 23.27 -5.91
CA ILE A 208 -15.40 22.16 -5.98
C ILE A 208 -14.37 22.24 -4.85
N GLY A 209 -14.06 23.44 -4.36
CA GLY A 209 -13.12 23.66 -3.25
C GLY A 209 -13.60 23.03 -1.94
N SER A 210 -14.86 23.24 -1.62
CA SER A 210 -15.47 22.62 -0.44
C SER A 210 -15.48 21.10 -0.54
N ILE A 211 -15.82 20.54 -1.72
CA ILE A 211 -15.81 19.10 -1.95
C ILE A 211 -14.39 18.54 -1.74
N ILE A 212 -13.37 19.17 -2.33
CA ILE A 212 -11.97 18.74 -2.15
C ILE A 212 -11.60 18.74 -0.67
N SER A 213 -11.86 19.83 0.03
CA SER A 213 -11.50 19.99 1.44
C SER A 213 -12.14 18.90 2.33
N GLN A 214 -13.41 18.56 2.09
CA GLN A 214 -14.11 17.52 2.84
C GLN A 214 -13.44 16.15 2.69
N PHE A 215 -13.06 15.74 1.48
CA PHE A 215 -12.41 14.44 1.25
C PHE A 215 -10.94 14.44 1.64
N GLU A 216 -10.22 15.56 1.49
CA GLU A 216 -8.86 15.72 2.02
C GLU A 216 -8.83 15.55 3.55
N THR A 217 -9.81 16.11 4.26
CA THR A 217 -9.95 15.94 5.72
C THR A 217 -10.10 14.46 6.11
N MET A 218 -10.75 13.66 5.26
CA MET A 218 -10.91 12.20 5.44
C MET A 218 -9.66 11.40 5.03
N GLY A 219 -8.64 12.03 4.46
CA GLY A 219 -7.45 11.36 3.94
C GLY A 219 -7.66 10.62 2.62
N ILE A 220 -8.69 11.00 1.86
CA ILE A 220 -9.01 10.40 0.56
C ILE A 220 -8.42 11.29 -0.55
N ASP A 221 -7.76 10.66 -1.52
CA ASP A 221 -7.25 11.37 -2.70
C ASP A 221 -8.41 11.93 -3.54
N VAL A 222 -8.32 13.20 -3.95
CA VAL A 222 -9.31 13.81 -4.83
C VAL A 222 -8.70 14.10 -6.19
N THR A 223 -9.29 13.54 -7.24
CA THR A 223 -8.92 13.77 -8.63
C THR A 223 -10.02 14.58 -9.30
N VAL A 224 -9.66 15.69 -9.92
CA VAL A 224 -10.63 16.60 -10.54
C VAL A 224 -10.35 16.77 -12.01
N ASN A 225 -11.41 16.73 -12.84
CA ASN A 225 -11.31 17.01 -14.26
C ASN A 225 -10.93 18.50 -14.47
N LEU A 226 -9.78 18.75 -15.16
CA LEU A 226 -9.25 20.10 -15.38
C LEU A 226 -10.15 21.04 -16.18
N ASN A 227 -11.07 20.51 -16.98
CA ASN A 227 -12.06 21.32 -17.66
C ASN A 227 -13.05 22.01 -16.69
N ALA A 228 -12.85 21.81 -15.39
CA ALA A 228 -13.65 22.34 -14.29
C ALA A 228 -12.94 23.47 -13.50
N PHE A 229 -11.72 23.92 -13.88
CA PHE A 229 -10.90 24.75 -12.99
C PHE A 229 -10.81 26.23 -13.32
N ASP A 230 -10.97 27.02 -12.26
CA ASP A 230 -10.38 28.33 -12.06
C ASP A 230 -9.27 28.33 -10.97
N LYS A 231 -8.43 29.32 -10.97
CA LYS A 231 -7.01 29.45 -10.62
C LYS A 231 -6.47 29.12 -9.21
N ASN A 232 -7.21 28.67 -8.19
CA ASN A 232 -6.70 28.72 -6.80
C ASN A 232 -6.95 27.49 -5.91
N LEU A 233 -6.54 26.28 -6.27
CA LEU A 233 -6.76 25.12 -5.41
C LEU A 233 -5.49 24.27 -5.09
N GLY A 234 -5.26 24.08 -3.79
CA GLY A 234 -4.59 22.94 -3.15
C GLY A 234 -3.06 22.90 -3.07
N ARG A 235 -2.55 22.27 -1.99
CA ARG A 235 -1.13 22.20 -1.63
C ARG A 235 -0.33 21.14 -2.40
N ASN A 236 -0.90 19.99 -2.71
CA ASN A 236 -0.21 18.86 -3.36
C ASN A 236 -0.96 18.42 -4.61
N LYS A 237 -0.59 18.97 -5.76
CA LYS A 237 -1.25 18.73 -7.04
C LYS A 237 -0.41 17.85 -7.94
N GLN A 238 -1.01 16.86 -8.58
CA GLN A 238 -0.41 16.14 -9.69
C GLN A 238 -1.32 16.17 -10.90
N ILE A 239 -0.81 16.73 -12.00
CA ILE A 239 -1.50 16.78 -13.27
C ILE A 239 -1.13 15.50 -14.05
N HIS A 240 -2.12 14.76 -14.50
CA HIS A 240 -1.93 13.57 -15.34
C HIS A 240 -3.17 13.30 -16.21
N GLU A 241 -3.02 12.39 -17.15
CA GLU A 241 -4.14 11.93 -17.97
C GLU A 241 -4.79 10.70 -17.33
N MET A 242 -6.13 10.66 -17.31
CA MET A 242 -6.94 9.54 -16.84
C MET A 242 -8.14 9.37 -17.77
N ALA A 243 -8.29 8.20 -18.38
CA ALA A 243 -9.36 7.91 -19.35
C ALA A 243 -9.47 8.94 -20.49
N GLY A 244 -8.36 9.46 -21.01
CA GLY A 244 -8.34 10.49 -22.05
C GLY A 244 -8.77 11.89 -21.55
N LEU A 245 -8.80 12.10 -20.23
CA LEU A 245 -9.13 13.38 -19.61
C LEU A 245 -7.88 13.94 -18.90
N ASN A 246 -7.64 15.24 -19.07
CA ASN A 246 -6.64 15.92 -18.23
C ASN A 246 -7.22 16.14 -16.84
N VAL A 247 -6.54 15.58 -15.82
CA VAL A 247 -7.01 15.61 -14.44
C VAL A 247 -5.95 16.12 -13.49
N VAL A 248 -6.40 16.69 -12.36
CA VAL A 248 -5.54 17.02 -11.22
C VAL A 248 -5.92 16.15 -10.05
N THR A 249 -4.94 15.44 -9.48
CA THR A 249 -5.13 14.71 -8.22
C THR A 249 -4.58 15.56 -7.07
N PHE A 250 -5.41 15.77 -6.05
CA PHE A 250 -5.02 16.34 -4.77
C PHE A 250 -4.79 15.20 -3.79
N SER A 251 -3.60 15.13 -3.24
CA SER A 251 -3.22 14.08 -2.29
C SER A 251 -2.83 14.69 -0.97
N THR A 252 -3.34 14.12 0.13
CA THR A 252 -2.97 14.54 1.49
C THR A 252 -1.52 14.23 1.79
N ASN A 253 -0.97 13.16 1.22
CA ASN A 253 0.38 12.68 1.48
C ASN A 253 1.10 12.27 0.19
N LEU A 254 2.14 13.03 -0.17
CA LEU A 254 3.05 12.71 -1.28
C LEU A 254 4.30 12.01 -0.76
N TYR A 255 4.21 10.71 -0.51
CA TYR A 255 5.40 9.91 -0.19
C TYR A 255 6.17 9.57 -1.46
N LYS A 256 7.50 9.67 -1.39
CA LYS A 256 8.35 9.22 -2.50
C LYS A 256 8.14 7.72 -2.70
N PRO A 257 7.87 7.24 -3.93
CA PRO A 257 7.66 5.81 -4.20
C PRO A 257 8.79 4.92 -3.69
N SER A 258 10.05 5.39 -3.79
CA SER A 258 11.23 4.68 -3.27
C SER A 258 11.17 4.45 -1.75
N HIS A 259 10.62 5.40 -0.98
CA HIS A 259 10.49 5.25 0.47
C HIS A 259 9.43 4.19 0.82
N ILE A 260 8.32 4.13 0.08
CA ILE A 260 7.29 3.11 0.27
C ILE A 260 7.82 1.71 -0.05
N VAL A 261 8.61 1.58 -1.12
CA VAL A 261 9.27 0.31 -1.46
C VAL A 261 10.28 -0.09 -0.38
N ALA A 262 11.11 0.84 0.08
CA ALA A 262 12.07 0.56 1.15
C ALA A 262 11.36 0.14 2.45
N LYS A 263 10.25 0.82 2.82
CA LYS A 263 9.40 0.41 3.94
C LYS A 263 8.91 -1.03 3.77
N ARG A 264 8.42 -1.39 2.58
CA ARG A 264 7.92 -2.75 2.33
C ARG A 264 9.01 -3.81 2.44
N ILE A 265 10.23 -3.52 1.98
CA ILE A 265 11.38 -4.42 2.13
C ILE A 265 11.68 -4.63 3.62
N ILE A 266 11.73 -3.55 4.40
CA ILE A 266 11.94 -3.61 5.86
C ILE A 266 10.82 -4.41 6.54
N ASP A 267 9.57 -4.19 6.15
CA ASP A 267 8.42 -4.94 6.65
C ASP A 267 8.57 -6.45 6.40
N ILE A 268 8.94 -6.85 5.19
CA ILE A 268 9.12 -8.27 4.81
C ILE A 268 10.27 -8.89 5.61
N LEU A 269 11.42 -8.22 5.69
CA LEU A 269 12.58 -8.72 6.43
C LEU A 269 12.26 -8.88 7.92
N GLY A 270 11.63 -7.88 8.52
CA GLY A 270 11.20 -7.95 9.91
C GLY A 270 10.11 -9.01 10.15
N ALA A 271 9.19 -9.18 9.20
CA ALA A 271 8.16 -10.21 9.28
C ALA A 271 8.76 -11.63 9.26
N ILE A 272 9.75 -11.88 8.41
CA ILE A 272 10.44 -13.19 8.36
C ILE A 272 11.11 -13.48 9.71
N VAL A 273 11.86 -12.52 10.26
CA VAL A 273 12.49 -12.67 11.58
C VAL A 273 11.44 -12.90 12.68
N GLY A 274 10.37 -12.10 12.68
CA GLY A 274 9.29 -12.23 13.65
C GLY A 274 8.55 -13.57 13.55
N LEU A 275 8.34 -14.12 12.34
CA LEU A 275 7.72 -15.43 12.14
C LEU A 275 8.62 -16.60 12.59
N ILE A 276 9.94 -16.49 12.42
CA ILE A 276 10.88 -17.47 12.96
C ILE A 276 10.76 -17.51 14.50
N ILE A 277 10.77 -16.33 15.14
CA ILE A 277 10.57 -16.22 16.59
C ILE A 277 9.20 -16.76 17.00
N CYS A 278 8.14 -16.40 16.26
CA CYS A 278 6.79 -16.92 16.50
C CYS A 278 6.75 -18.45 16.44
N GLY A 279 7.39 -19.06 15.44
CA GLY A 279 7.48 -20.51 15.29
C GLY A 279 8.14 -21.17 16.49
N LEU A 280 9.29 -20.67 16.93
CA LEU A 280 10.02 -21.19 18.10
C LEU A 280 9.20 -21.09 19.40
N VAL A 281 8.56 -19.93 19.62
CA VAL A 281 7.71 -19.70 20.80
C VAL A 281 6.47 -20.58 20.75
N SER A 282 5.91 -20.82 19.57
CA SER A 282 4.70 -21.64 19.37
C SER A 282 4.87 -23.07 19.85
N ILE A 283 6.08 -23.65 19.77
CA ILE A 283 6.35 -25.03 20.21
C ILE A 283 5.97 -25.19 21.69
N VAL A 284 6.26 -24.20 22.50
CA VAL A 284 5.97 -24.23 23.96
C VAL A 284 4.57 -23.66 24.25
N LEU A 285 4.22 -22.55 23.59
CA LEU A 285 3.05 -21.78 23.96
C LEU A 285 1.73 -22.40 23.46
N VAL A 286 1.71 -23.01 22.28
CA VAL A 286 0.49 -23.60 21.70
C VAL A 286 -0.07 -24.74 22.59
N PRO A 287 0.75 -25.71 23.08
CA PRO A 287 0.25 -26.72 24.01
C PRO A 287 -0.30 -26.11 25.31
N MET A 288 0.32 -25.04 25.81
CA MET A 288 -0.11 -24.40 27.06
C MET A 288 -1.46 -23.69 26.90
N ILE A 289 -1.66 -22.97 25.79
CA ILE A 289 -2.93 -22.27 25.50
C ILE A 289 -4.06 -23.27 25.25
N ARG A 290 -3.77 -24.42 24.61
CA ARG A 290 -4.78 -25.44 24.28
C ARG A 290 -5.26 -26.28 25.46
N LYS A 291 -4.67 -26.13 26.63
CA LYS A 291 -5.08 -26.89 27.84
C LYS A 291 -6.54 -26.70 28.22
N ASP A 292 -7.15 -25.56 27.87
CA ASP A 292 -8.56 -25.26 28.10
C ASP A 292 -9.50 -25.68 26.94
N GLY A 293 -9.02 -26.44 25.98
CA GLY A 293 -9.80 -27.02 24.86
C GLY A 293 -10.03 -26.08 23.66
N GLY A 294 -9.63 -24.80 23.74
CA GLY A 294 -9.87 -23.83 22.66
C GLY A 294 -8.71 -23.71 21.67
N PRO A 295 -8.87 -22.96 20.56
CA PRO A 295 -7.83 -22.75 19.56
C PRO A 295 -6.70 -21.89 20.15
N ALA A 296 -5.43 -22.16 19.75
CA ALA A 296 -4.27 -21.40 20.21
C ALA A 296 -4.18 -20.01 19.58
N ILE A 297 -4.65 -19.89 18.34
CA ILE A 297 -4.68 -18.63 17.59
C ILE A 297 -6.08 -18.04 17.64
N PHE A 298 -6.17 -16.81 18.08
CA PHE A 298 -7.36 -15.97 17.98
C PHE A 298 -7.31 -15.16 16.69
N SER A 299 -8.42 -15.10 16.00
CA SER A 299 -8.59 -14.30 14.79
C SER A 299 -9.77 -13.35 14.93
N GLN A 300 -9.59 -12.11 14.49
CA GLN A 300 -10.63 -11.09 14.52
C GLN A 300 -10.57 -10.24 13.26
N THR A 301 -11.73 -9.89 12.70
CA THR A 301 -11.79 -8.94 11.61
C THR A 301 -11.41 -7.54 12.12
N ARG A 302 -10.47 -6.90 11.44
CA ARG A 302 -10.01 -5.54 11.70
C ARG A 302 -10.10 -4.71 10.44
N VAL A 303 -10.06 -3.39 10.62
CA VAL A 303 -10.11 -2.44 9.53
C VAL A 303 -8.72 -1.89 9.26
N GLY A 304 -8.27 -2.03 8.02
CA GLY A 304 -6.99 -1.59 7.52
C GLY A 304 -7.09 -0.30 6.71
N LYS A 305 -6.11 -0.11 5.82
CA LYS A 305 -5.99 1.10 4.99
C LYS A 305 -7.27 1.38 4.21
N ASN A 306 -7.74 2.63 4.31
CA ASN A 306 -8.93 3.17 3.63
C ASN A 306 -10.24 2.39 3.90
N GLY A 307 -10.32 1.65 5.02
CA GLY A 307 -11.51 0.91 5.38
C GLY A 307 -11.54 -0.56 4.91
N ARG A 308 -10.43 -1.12 4.41
CA ARG A 308 -10.37 -2.53 3.99
C ARG A 308 -10.38 -3.48 5.17
N TYR A 309 -11.24 -4.49 5.12
CA TYR A 309 -11.29 -5.52 6.13
C TYR A 309 -10.21 -6.58 5.92
N PHE A 310 -9.58 -7.03 7.02
CA PHE A 310 -8.63 -8.13 6.99
C PHE A 310 -8.72 -8.95 8.28
N THR A 311 -8.22 -10.19 8.24
CA THR A 311 -8.18 -11.06 9.41
C THR A 311 -6.90 -10.81 10.19
N PHE A 312 -7.03 -10.39 11.44
CA PHE A 312 -5.95 -10.08 12.35
C PHE A 312 -5.69 -11.24 13.29
N TYR A 313 -4.45 -11.69 13.42
CA TYR A 313 -4.07 -12.88 14.18
C TYR A 313 -3.34 -12.53 15.46
N LYS A 314 -3.67 -13.23 16.56
CA LYS A 314 -2.98 -13.18 17.84
C LYS A 314 -2.93 -14.57 18.50
N PHE A 315 -2.01 -14.80 19.43
CA PHE A 315 -2.21 -15.90 20.35
C PHE A 315 -3.39 -15.59 21.27
N ARG A 316 -4.21 -16.59 21.52
CA ARG A 316 -5.35 -16.43 22.40
C ARG A 316 -4.90 -16.22 23.85
N SER A 317 -5.21 -15.07 24.39
CA SER A 317 -4.91 -14.65 25.77
C SER A 317 -6.13 -14.59 26.67
N MET A 318 -7.31 -14.82 26.10
CA MET A 318 -8.60 -14.77 26.80
C MET A 318 -9.33 -16.09 26.72
N ARG A 319 -10.32 -16.27 27.60
CA ARG A 319 -11.25 -17.40 27.62
C ARG A 319 -12.02 -17.49 26.29
N VAL A 320 -12.57 -18.68 26.02
CA VAL A 320 -13.33 -18.93 24.78
C VAL A 320 -14.61 -18.08 24.71
N ASP A 321 -15.23 -17.82 25.85
CA ASP A 321 -16.47 -17.05 26.03
C ASP A 321 -16.25 -15.53 26.21
N ALA A 322 -15.03 -15.05 25.95
CA ALA A 322 -14.61 -13.66 26.23
C ALA A 322 -15.42 -12.59 25.50
N GLU A 323 -15.91 -12.86 24.29
CA GLU A 323 -16.68 -11.88 23.51
C GLU A 323 -18.12 -11.73 24.05
N GLU A 324 -18.71 -12.82 24.52
CA GLU A 324 -20.03 -12.78 25.17
C GLU A 324 -19.99 -11.98 26.47
N ILE A 325 -18.94 -12.19 27.27
CA ILE A 325 -18.73 -11.48 28.54
C ILE A 325 -18.43 -9.99 28.30
N LYS A 326 -17.82 -9.62 27.18
CA LYS A 326 -17.47 -8.22 26.86
C LYS A 326 -18.67 -7.29 26.92
N GLN A 327 -19.84 -7.73 26.44
CA GLN A 327 -21.06 -6.92 26.45
C GLN A 327 -21.50 -6.55 27.88
N GLN A 328 -21.30 -7.46 28.83
CA GLN A 328 -21.63 -7.25 30.23
C GLN A 328 -20.66 -6.33 30.97
N LEU A 329 -19.44 -6.17 30.40
CA LEU A 329 -18.36 -5.38 31.00
C LEU A 329 -18.22 -3.96 30.37
N MET A 330 -19.11 -3.57 29.47
CA MET A 330 -19.02 -2.28 28.78
C MET A 330 -19.02 -1.07 29.71
N ASP A 331 -19.75 -1.16 30.83
CA ASP A 331 -19.83 -0.09 31.84
C ASP A 331 -18.51 0.13 32.61
N GLN A 332 -17.61 -0.83 32.57
CA GLN A 332 -16.30 -0.77 33.22
C GLN A 332 -15.17 -0.31 32.25
N ASN A 333 -15.54 0.21 31.08
CA ASN A 333 -14.59 0.71 30.11
C ASN A 333 -13.87 1.96 30.64
N THR A 334 -12.53 1.92 30.65
CA THR A 334 -11.68 3.05 31.08
C THR A 334 -11.34 4.03 29.95
N MET A 335 -11.67 3.69 28.70
CA MET A 335 -11.42 4.53 27.52
C MET A 335 -12.67 5.34 27.15
N GLN A 336 -12.47 6.58 26.78
CA GLN A 336 -13.50 7.41 26.14
C GLN A 336 -13.51 7.14 24.63
N GLY A 337 -14.71 6.99 24.05
CA GLY A 337 -14.89 6.71 22.62
C GLY A 337 -15.10 5.23 22.32
N GLY A 338 -14.77 4.80 21.09
CA GLY A 338 -15.09 3.45 20.59
C GLY A 338 -14.20 2.32 21.09
N MET A 339 -13.06 2.61 21.71
CA MET A 339 -12.11 1.61 22.20
C MET A 339 -12.57 1.03 23.54
N PHE A 340 -12.39 -0.29 23.72
CA PHE A 340 -12.63 -0.95 25.01
C PHE A 340 -11.31 -1.29 25.70
N LYS A 341 -11.15 -0.84 26.94
CA LYS A 341 -10.04 -1.19 27.83
C LYS A 341 -10.54 -1.25 29.27
N MET A 342 -10.04 -2.21 30.00
CA MET A 342 -10.41 -2.45 31.40
C MET A 342 -9.16 -2.89 32.17
N ASP A 343 -8.99 -2.39 33.40
CA ASP A 343 -7.97 -2.89 34.33
C ASP A 343 -8.45 -4.21 34.94
N ASN A 344 -7.51 -5.18 35.08
CA ASN A 344 -7.80 -6.52 35.64
C ASN A 344 -8.95 -7.25 34.92
N ASP A 345 -8.93 -7.28 33.60
CA ASP A 345 -9.95 -7.91 32.76
C ASP A 345 -10.14 -9.40 33.13
N PRO A 346 -11.33 -9.81 33.64
CA PRO A 346 -11.59 -11.18 34.11
C PRO A 346 -11.61 -12.22 32.98
N ARG A 347 -11.65 -11.78 31.73
CA ARG A 347 -11.61 -12.65 30.55
C ARG A 347 -10.22 -13.19 30.28
N VAL A 348 -9.17 -12.57 30.83
CA VAL A 348 -7.77 -12.92 30.60
C VAL A 348 -7.38 -14.15 31.42
N THR A 349 -6.87 -15.19 30.73
CA THR A 349 -6.36 -16.41 31.40
C THR A 349 -5.03 -16.15 32.11
N GLU A 350 -4.58 -17.06 32.98
CA GLU A 350 -3.28 -16.92 33.68
C GLU A 350 -2.12 -16.86 32.69
N ILE A 351 -2.10 -17.77 31.71
CA ILE A 351 -1.10 -17.75 30.62
C ILE A 351 -1.29 -16.49 29.76
N GLY A 352 -2.55 -16.04 29.57
CA GLY A 352 -2.90 -14.82 28.86
C GLY A 352 -2.29 -13.58 29.48
N ARG A 353 -2.26 -13.45 30.80
CA ARG A 353 -1.60 -12.37 31.51
C ARG A 353 -0.09 -12.32 31.21
N PHE A 354 0.57 -13.47 31.22
CA PHE A 354 1.99 -13.55 30.92
C PHE A 354 2.28 -13.13 29.47
N ILE A 355 1.57 -13.69 28.48
CA ILE A 355 1.84 -13.41 27.06
C ILE A 355 1.48 -11.96 26.68
N ARG A 356 0.45 -11.36 27.29
CA ARG A 356 0.10 -9.93 27.12
C ARG A 356 1.16 -9.02 27.73
N LYS A 357 1.63 -9.34 28.95
CA LYS A 357 2.66 -8.56 29.63
C LYS A 357 4.00 -8.56 28.86
N THR A 358 4.27 -9.61 28.10
CA THR A 358 5.48 -9.75 27.27
C THR A 358 5.24 -9.40 25.81
N SER A 359 4.00 -9.02 25.42
CA SER A 359 3.58 -8.77 24.03
C SER A 359 3.82 -9.98 23.09
N ILE A 360 4.01 -11.17 23.63
CA ILE A 360 4.17 -12.42 22.86
C ILE A 360 2.87 -12.76 22.12
N ASP A 361 1.70 -12.36 22.67
CA ASP A 361 0.41 -12.57 22.03
C ASP A 361 0.34 -11.91 20.63
N GLU A 362 1.17 -10.95 20.33
CA GLU A 362 1.17 -10.22 19.07
C GLU A 362 2.06 -10.84 17.97
N LEU A 363 2.88 -11.87 18.28
CA LEU A 363 3.78 -12.48 17.31
C LEU A 363 3.08 -13.02 16.05
N PRO A 364 1.86 -13.62 16.09
CA PRO A 364 1.19 -14.08 14.87
C PRO A 364 0.87 -12.95 13.88
N GLN A 365 0.86 -11.67 14.31
CA GLN A 365 0.64 -10.52 13.42
C GLN A 365 1.77 -10.34 12.40
N PHE A 366 2.96 -10.91 12.63
CA PHE A 366 4.01 -10.91 11.60
C PHE A 366 3.59 -11.63 10.31
N TRP A 367 2.63 -12.55 10.39
CA TRP A 367 1.98 -13.10 9.20
C TRP A 367 1.20 -12.02 8.43
N ASN A 368 0.43 -11.19 9.12
CA ASN A 368 -0.27 -10.08 8.48
C ASN A 368 0.70 -9.06 7.86
N VAL A 369 1.89 -8.87 8.46
CA VAL A 369 2.93 -8.02 7.86
C VAL A 369 3.48 -8.68 6.59
N LEU A 370 3.75 -9.98 6.62
CA LEU A 370 4.31 -10.71 5.47
C LEU A 370 3.36 -10.68 4.27
N ILE A 371 2.06 -10.89 4.46
CA ILE A 371 1.06 -10.84 3.39
C ILE A 371 0.71 -9.40 2.98
N GLY A 372 1.00 -8.42 3.84
CA GLY A 372 0.88 -7.00 3.53
C GLY A 372 -0.39 -6.30 4.01
N ASP A 373 -1.21 -6.94 4.84
CA ASP A 373 -2.37 -6.31 5.49
C ASP A 373 -1.93 -5.22 6.47
N VAL A 374 -0.82 -5.48 7.17
CA VAL A 374 -0.23 -4.65 8.22
C VAL A 374 1.23 -4.33 7.86
N SER A 375 1.79 -3.29 8.43
CA SER A 375 3.21 -2.94 8.43
C SER A 375 3.81 -3.20 9.82
N LEU A 376 5.13 -3.22 9.93
CA LEU A 376 5.78 -3.20 11.25
C LEU A 376 5.38 -1.96 12.03
N VAL A 377 5.43 -0.79 11.38
CA VAL A 377 5.09 0.51 11.97
C VAL A 377 3.92 1.14 11.23
N GLY A 378 2.90 1.57 11.96
CA GLY A 378 1.71 2.20 11.41
C GLY A 378 0.72 2.59 12.50
N THR A 379 -0.50 2.94 12.10
CA THR A 379 -1.60 3.22 13.04
C THR A 379 -2.20 1.91 13.57
N ARG A 380 -2.79 1.91 14.76
CA ARG A 380 -3.46 0.71 15.28
C ARG A 380 -4.70 0.39 14.45
N PRO A 381 -4.87 -0.85 13.94
CA PRO A 381 -6.08 -1.24 13.22
C PRO A 381 -7.28 -1.30 14.17
N PRO A 382 -8.38 -0.55 13.92
CA PRO A 382 -9.58 -0.60 14.73
C PRO A 382 -10.36 -1.91 14.52
N THR A 383 -11.24 -2.24 15.48
CA THR A 383 -12.29 -3.24 15.25
C THR A 383 -13.36 -2.69 14.31
N VAL A 384 -14.23 -3.55 13.82
CA VAL A 384 -15.38 -3.14 12.99
C VAL A 384 -16.28 -2.19 13.78
N ASP A 385 -16.64 -2.53 15.02
CA ASP A 385 -17.48 -1.72 15.89
C ASP A 385 -16.88 -0.33 16.22
N GLU A 386 -15.53 -0.27 16.35
CA GLU A 386 -14.81 1.01 16.51
C GLU A 386 -14.94 1.86 15.25
N TYR A 387 -14.76 1.25 14.08
CA TYR A 387 -14.76 1.94 12.78
C TYR A 387 -16.16 2.47 12.41
N GLU A 388 -17.22 1.75 12.74
CA GLU A 388 -18.59 2.17 12.49
C GLU A 388 -18.96 3.49 13.20
N LYS A 389 -18.23 3.82 14.27
CA LYS A 389 -18.42 5.05 15.04
C LYS A 389 -17.50 6.21 14.62
N TYR A 390 -16.67 6.01 13.57
CA TYR A 390 -15.72 7.04 13.16
C TYR A 390 -16.38 8.25 12.52
N THR A 391 -15.86 9.42 12.90
CA THR A 391 -16.10 10.67 12.15
C THR A 391 -15.22 10.74 10.92
N PRO A 392 -15.50 11.64 9.96
CA PRO A 392 -14.63 11.87 8.80
C PRO A 392 -13.17 12.18 9.17
N GLU A 393 -12.96 12.99 10.21
CA GLU A 393 -11.63 13.35 10.71
C GLU A 393 -10.89 12.12 11.27
N GLN A 394 -11.59 11.28 12.02
CA GLN A 394 -11.03 10.05 12.59
C GLN A 394 -10.69 9.02 11.52
N LYS A 395 -11.41 9.02 10.38
CA LYS A 395 -11.10 8.15 9.23
C LYS A 395 -9.70 8.43 8.68
N ARG A 396 -9.17 9.64 8.79
CA ARG A 396 -7.84 10.01 8.27
C ARG A 396 -6.73 9.10 8.78
N ARG A 397 -6.84 8.55 10.00
CA ARG A 397 -5.87 7.61 10.55
C ARG A 397 -5.75 6.30 9.75
N LEU A 398 -6.75 5.99 8.91
CA LEU A 398 -6.74 4.83 8.01
C LEU A 398 -6.18 5.16 6.63
N SER A 399 -5.77 6.38 6.33
CA SER A 399 -5.17 6.75 5.03
C SER A 399 -3.79 6.12 4.81
N PHE A 400 -3.17 5.61 5.87
CA PHE A 400 -1.92 4.85 5.83
C PHE A 400 -2.12 3.41 6.30
N LYS A 401 -1.18 2.52 5.96
CA LYS A 401 -1.25 1.11 6.36
C LYS A 401 -1.15 0.97 7.88
N PRO A 402 -2.00 0.16 8.53
CA PRO A 402 -1.88 -0.09 9.97
C PRO A 402 -0.58 -0.79 10.32
N GLY A 403 -0.15 -0.69 11.58
CA GLY A 403 1.08 -1.28 12.08
C GLY A 403 0.89 -2.20 13.29
N ILE A 404 1.88 -3.08 13.53
CA ILE A 404 2.01 -3.81 14.79
C ILE A 404 2.32 -2.81 15.91
N THR A 405 3.22 -1.85 15.64
CA THR A 405 3.52 -0.73 16.53
C THR A 405 3.30 0.61 15.84
N GLY A 406 3.24 1.69 16.58
CA GLY A 406 3.03 3.03 16.05
C GLY A 406 3.34 4.13 17.06
N LEU A 407 3.28 5.38 16.62
CA LEU A 407 3.63 6.52 17.45
C LEU A 407 2.81 6.58 18.74
N TRP A 408 1.51 6.39 18.67
CA TRP A 408 0.65 6.34 19.84
C TRP A 408 1.08 5.25 20.84
N GLN A 409 1.41 4.06 20.36
CA GLN A 409 1.76 2.91 21.20
C GLN A 409 3.06 3.13 22.00
N ILE A 410 3.98 3.96 21.50
CA ILE A 410 5.24 4.30 22.19
C ILE A 410 5.17 5.61 23.00
N SER A 411 4.10 6.43 22.82
CA SER A 411 3.95 7.76 23.43
C SER A 411 3.14 7.77 24.72
N GLY A 412 3.02 6.61 25.40
CA GLY A 412 2.32 6.55 26.69
C GLY A 412 1.06 5.69 26.72
N ARG A 413 1.03 4.67 25.86
CA ARG A 413 0.06 3.54 25.70
C ARG A 413 -1.12 3.50 26.69
N SER A 414 -0.84 3.55 28.00
CA SER A 414 -1.84 3.38 29.08
C SER A 414 -2.35 4.68 29.67
N GLY A 415 -1.69 5.81 29.41
CA GLY A 415 -2.05 7.12 29.95
C GLY A 415 -2.99 7.94 29.06
N ILE A 416 -3.14 7.59 27.79
CA ILE A 416 -3.99 8.32 26.87
C ILE A 416 -5.37 7.65 26.86
N THR A 417 -6.34 8.28 27.48
CA THR A 417 -7.73 7.79 27.63
C THR A 417 -8.68 8.41 26.61
N ASN A 418 -8.34 9.57 26.05
CA ASN A 418 -9.12 10.24 25.02
C ASN A 418 -8.77 9.69 23.63
N PHE A 419 -9.77 9.22 22.89
CA PHE A 419 -9.59 8.67 21.55
C PHE A 419 -9.11 9.73 20.53
N ASP A 420 -9.55 10.96 20.64
CA ASP A 420 -9.13 12.03 19.73
C ASP A 420 -7.63 12.35 19.85
N ASP A 421 -7.03 12.17 21.02
CA ASP A 421 -5.60 12.33 21.19
C ASP A 421 -4.82 11.16 20.56
N VAL A 422 -5.38 9.94 20.59
CA VAL A 422 -4.86 8.81 19.80
C VAL A 422 -4.88 9.14 18.31
N VAL A 423 -6.01 9.68 17.82
CA VAL A 423 -6.15 10.09 16.40
C VAL A 423 -5.12 11.15 16.02
N LYS A 424 -4.93 12.17 16.87
CA LYS A 424 -3.91 13.22 16.62
C LYS A 424 -2.50 12.64 16.47
N LEU A 425 -2.11 11.72 17.33
CA LEU A 425 -0.81 11.04 17.25
C LEU A 425 -0.66 10.20 15.99
N ASP A 426 -1.71 9.46 15.63
CA ASP A 426 -1.72 8.66 14.41
C ASP A 426 -1.65 9.53 13.15
N VAL A 427 -2.38 10.65 13.12
CA VAL A 427 -2.33 11.61 12.01
C VAL A 427 -0.97 12.32 11.94
N ALA A 428 -0.39 12.71 13.07
CA ALA A 428 0.95 13.31 13.12
C ALA A 428 2.03 12.33 12.61
N TYR A 429 1.90 11.03 12.90
CA TYR A 429 2.77 10.02 12.30
C TYR A 429 2.61 9.97 10.78
N ILE A 430 1.38 9.98 10.27
CA ILE A 430 1.08 9.92 8.84
C ILE A 430 1.64 11.16 8.11
N ASP A 431 1.41 12.35 8.65
CA ASP A 431 1.79 13.61 8.02
C ASP A 431 3.31 13.81 7.93
N ASP A 432 4.02 13.41 8.99
CA ASP A 432 5.47 13.54 9.11
C ASP A 432 6.22 12.23 8.86
N TRP A 433 5.60 11.26 8.20
CA TRP A 433 6.21 9.95 8.02
C TRP A 433 7.51 10.01 7.21
N THR A 434 8.53 9.36 7.75
CA THR A 434 9.81 9.07 7.10
C THR A 434 10.26 7.66 7.49
N ILE A 435 11.16 7.07 6.70
CA ILE A 435 11.76 5.77 7.03
C ILE A 435 12.52 5.84 8.37
N TRP A 436 13.18 6.95 8.65
CA TRP A 436 13.90 7.16 9.90
C TRP A 436 12.97 7.19 11.12
N LYS A 437 11.78 7.75 10.96
CA LYS A 437 10.73 7.74 12.01
C LYS A 437 10.26 6.32 12.31
N ASP A 438 10.17 5.44 11.29
CA ASP A 438 9.88 4.02 11.50
C ASP A 438 10.98 3.34 12.32
N PHE A 439 12.25 3.56 11.99
CA PHE A 439 13.37 3.03 12.78
C PHE A 439 13.36 3.54 14.23
N GLU A 440 13.09 4.81 14.43
CA GLU A 440 12.96 5.40 15.77
C GLU A 440 11.85 4.73 16.58
N ILE A 441 10.68 4.52 15.96
CA ILE A 441 9.53 3.86 16.59
C ILE A 441 9.85 2.39 16.91
N LEU A 442 10.51 1.66 16.00
CA LEU A 442 10.92 0.28 16.22
C LEU A 442 11.89 0.16 17.40
N LEU A 443 12.91 1.02 17.47
CA LEU A 443 13.87 1.03 18.58
C LEU A 443 13.19 1.34 19.93
N LYS A 444 12.28 2.33 19.94
CA LYS A 444 11.48 2.66 21.12
C LYS A 444 10.55 1.51 21.52
N THR A 445 9.96 0.82 20.54
CA THR A 445 9.12 -0.36 20.81
C THR A 445 9.89 -1.48 21.48
N ILE A 446 11.09 -1.79 20.98
CA ILE A 446 11.98 -2.79 21.61
C ILE A 446 12.28 -2.39 23.07
N LYS A 447 12.59 -1.12 23.31
CA LYS A 447 12.83 -0.61 24.67
C LYS A 447 11.59 -0.77 25.55
N VAL A 448 10.40 -0.39 25.08
CA VAL A 448 9.13 -0.50 25.83
C VAL A 448 8.80 -1.97 26.15
N VAL A 449 8.99 -2.88 25.19
CA VAL A 449 8.74 -4.32 25.39
C VAL A 449 9.73 -4.91 26.40
N LEU A 450 11.02 -4.56 26.35
CA LEU A 450 12.05 -5.04 27.27
C LEU A 450 11.90 -4.46 28.68
N MET A 451 11.55 -3.18 28.80
CA MET A 451 11.33 -2.50 30.09
C MET A 451 9.97 -2.80 30.69
N ARG A 452 9.07 -3.45 29.93
CA ARG A 452 7.69 -3.75 30.33
C ARG A 452 6.87 -2.51 30.69
N ASP A 453 7.23 -1.33 30.15
CA ASP A 453 6.53 -0.08 30.42
C ASP A 453 5.14 -0.10 29.77
N GLY A 454 4.08 0.08 30.57
CA GLY A 454 2.71 0.20 30.10
C GLY A 454 1.99 -1.11 29.71
N ALA A 455 2.58 -2.29 29.99
CA ALA A 455 1.88 -3.56 29.87
C ALA A 455 1.09 -3.81 31.19
N LYS A 456 -0.22 -3.55 31.15
CA LYS A 456 -1.18 -3.92 32.21
C LYS A 456 -1.97 -5.15 31.79
#